data_189cf05445930c68ce0c44e980335c2f
#
_entry.id   189cf05445930c68ce0c44e980335c2f
#
_cell.length_a   1.000
_cell.length_b   1.000
_cell.length_c   1.000
_cell.angle_alpha   90.00
_cell.angle_beta   90.00
_cell.angle_gamma   90.00
#
_symmetry.space_group_name_H-M   'P 1'
#
loop_
_entity.id
_entity.type
_entity.pdbx_description
1 polymer ?
#
loop_
_entity_poly.entity_id
_entity_poly.type
_entity_poly.pdbx_seq_one_letter_code
_entity_poly.pdbx_strand_id
1 'polypeptide(L)'
;MDNGILQILADLYKLGNPRFIDIVHVGYGSNNAIIADGKIWYFLKQYGLRRTSERVMEIQAVEQLFVAGALPVVAALPTRIGDLSFRYKGHVTALFPFVTGKQYSGRLSIPAAASAGEMLARLHLVGSDHAHIVGRSLTKLDSAKFIKHAEAILARIDEVELKTPYEDLAREFVDLKIRLVQNNNIVYDSGHGDDKHLLHGDYHHGNLLFNNQDCVMHILDFERVVSGPRSADVAIAIFYICFDIMNLVDEIDENFSFSLAKVFLESYQGTYPITPEELERGMRWFMLANQVYTLWPVTAHYLHEDTRADVLLPKRIERCNYLVNNLANILGSLKALAHL
;
A
#
# COMPACT_ATOMS: atom_id res chain seq x y z
N MET A 1 -20.19 -2.33 12.49
CA MET A 1 -20.15 -1.47 13.70
C MET A 1 -21.55 -1.31 14.25
N ASP A 2 -21.72 -1.03 15.54
CA ASP A 2 -23.04 -0.83 16.18
C ASP A 2 -23.02 0.40 17.09
N ASN A 3 -24.21 0.82 17.56
CA ASN A 3 -24.34 2.05 18.34
C ASN A 3 -23.60 2.05 19.70
N GLY A 4 -23.21 0.89 20.23
CA GLY A 4 -22.46 0.81 21.50
C GLY A 4 -21.09 1.49 21.41
N ILE A 5 -20.47 1.55 20.22
CA ILE A 5 -19.19 2.22 20.04
C ILE A 5 -19.31 3.75 20.19
N LEU A 6 -20.48 4.33 19.87
CA LEU A 6 -20.67 5.79 19.94
C LEU A 6 -20.58 6.30 21.38
N GLN A 7 -21.11 5.53 22.36
CA GLN A 7 -20.97 5.89 23.77
C GLN A 7 -19.51 5.86 24.21
N ILE A 8 -18.76 4.84 23.78
CA ILE A 8 -17.33 4.73 24.09
C ILE A 8 -16.54 5.90 23.48
N LEU A 9 -16.87 6.31 22.23
CA LEU A 9 -16.25 7.46 21.59
C LEU A 9 -16.56 8.77 22.36
N ALA A 10 -17.82 8.96 22.80
CA ALA A 10 -18.21 10.10 23.62
C ALA A 10 -17.35 10.19 24.89
N ASP A 11 -17.19 9.06 25.59
CA ASP A 11 -16.43 8.99 26.83
C ASP A 11 -14.92 9.17 26.62
N LEU A 12 -14.35 8.48 25.63
CA LEU A 12 -12.89 8.48 25.40
C LEU A 12 -12.39 9.77 24.75
N TYR A 13 -13.16 10.40 23.87
CA TYR A 13 -12.75 11.58 23.10
C TYR A 13 -13.49 12.85 23.49
N LYS A 14 -14.33 12.81 24.54
CA LYS A 14 -15.15 13.94 25.01
C LYS A 14 -16.07 14.48 23.91
N LEU A 15 -16.65 13.60 23.10
CA LEU A 15 -17.61 14.00 22.08
C LEU A 15 -19.01 14.21 22.73
N GLY A 16 -19.71 15.25 22.28
CA GLY A 16 -20.99 15.63 22.87
C GLY A 16 -22.15 14.69 22.48
N ASN A 17 -22.28 14.41 21.19
CA ASN A 17 -23.34 13.54 20.63
C ASN A 17 -22.88 12.90 19.32
N PRO A 18 -21.93 11.97 19.37
CA PRO A 18 -21.42 11.33 18.17
C PRO A 18 -22.50 10.46 17.51
N ARG A 19 -22.54 10.51 16.18
CA ARG A 19 -23.47 9.73 15.37
C ARG A 19 -22.78 9.19 14.12
N PHE A 20 -23.21 8.04 13.64
CA PHE A 20 -22.80 7.54 12.34
C PHE A 20 -23.35 8.43 11.22
N ILE A 21 -22.49 8.77 10.27
CA ILE A 21 -22.87 9.42 9.02
C ILE A 21 -22.89 8.38 7.91
N ASP A 22 -21.84 7.54 7.83
CA ASP A 22 -21.71 6.51 6.82
C ASP A 22 -20.85 5.35 7.31
N ILE A 23 -21.07 4.17 6.75
CA ILE A 23 -20.20 2.99 6.93
C ILE A 23 -19.40 2.83 5.64
N VAL A 24 -18.10 3.03 5.75
CA VAL A 24 -17.19 3.06 4.59
C VAL A 24 -16.72 1.65 4.27
N HIS A 25 -17.18 1.11 3.17
CA HIS A 25 -16.82 -0.24 2.69
C HIS A 25 -15.56 -0.23 1.80
N VAL A 26 -14.57 0.59 2.12
CA VAL A 26 -13.31 0.68 1.36
C VAL A 26 -12.20 -0.03 2.11
N GLY A 27 -11.47 -0.90 1.40
CA GLY A 27 -10.34 -1.66 1.94
C GLY A 27 -10.68 -3.09 2.35
N TYR A 28 -9.68 -3.96 2.26
CA TYR A 28 -9.84 -5.42 2.47
C TYR A 28 -9.54 -5.88 3.90
N GLY A 29 -9.16 -4.98 4.81
CA GLY A 29 -8.62 -5.39 6.11
C GLY A 29 -9.16 -4.65 7.33
N SER A 30 -10.03 -3.65 7.17
CA SER A 30 -10.58 -2.86 8.26
C SER A 30 -12.07 -2.59 8.06
N ASN A 31 -12.78 -2.31 9.16
CA ASN A 31 -14.11 -1.76 9.12
C ASN A 31 -14.02 -0.27 9.42
N ASN A 32 -14.58 0.56 8.56
CA ASN A 32 -14.43 2.01 8.66
C ASN A 32 -15.80 2.68 8.71
N ALA A 33 -15.88 3.84 9.39
CA ALA A 33 -17.08 4.64 9.42
C ALA A 33 -16.76 6.14 9.52
N ILE A 34 -17.65 6.98 9.03
CA ILE A 34 -17.62 8.42 9.24
C ILE A 34 -18.54 8.72 10.44
N ILE A 35 -18.00 9.44 11.41
CA ILE A 35 -18.67 9.87 12.64
C ILE A 35 -18.79 11.40 12.62
N ALA A 36 -19.94 11.93 13.00
CA ALA A 36 -20.09 13.36 13.25
C ALA A 36 -20.40 13.63 14.71
N ASP A 37 -19.81 14.70 15.26
CA ASP A 37 -20.19 15.32 16.52
C ASP A 37 -20.45 16.82 16.27
N GLY A 38 -21.72 17.17 16.21
CA GLY A 38 -22.12 18.50 15.74
C GLY A 38 -21.70 18.73 14.29
N LYS A 39 -20.83 19.73 14.09
CA LYS A 39 -20.27 20.10 12.76
C LYS A 39 -18.90 19.47 12.49
N ILE A 40 -18.32 18.79 13.46
CA ILE A 40 -17.00 18.17 13.33
C ILE A 40 -17.19 16.74 12.89
N TRP A 41 -16.39 16.33 11.92
CA TRP A 41 -16.42 14.97 11.38
C TRP A 41 -15.13 14.25 11.70
N TYR A 42 -15.23 12.94 11.87
CA TYR A 42 -14.15 12.04 12.22
C TYR A 42 -14.19 10.79 11.35
N PHE A 43 -13.05 10.19 11.15
CA PHE A 43 -12.93 8.87 10.52
C PHE A 43 -12.62 7.84 11.60
N LEU A 44 -13.52 6.89 11.79
CA LEU A 44 -13.36 5.76 12.71
C LEU A 44 -12.81 4.57 11.95
N LYS A 45 -11.64 4.08 12.36
CA LYS A 45 -11.00 2.90 11.79
C LYS A 45 -10.97 1.77 12.82
N GLN A 46 -11.56 0.65 12.46
CA GLN A 46 -11.51 -0.58 13.24
C GLN A 46 -10.62 -1.57 12.49
N TYR A 47 -9.42 -1.79 13.00
CA TYR A 47 -8.43 -2.67 12.39
C TYR A 47 -8.92 -4.12 12.39
N GLY A 48 -8.57 -4.88 11.36
CA GLY A 48 -8.94 -6.30 11.26
C GLY A 48 -8.44 -7.12 12.44
N LEU A 49 -9.16 -8.18 12.81
CA LEU A 49 -8.86 -9.04 13.97
C LEU A 49 -7.43 -9.62 14.00
N ARG A 50 -6.79 -9.72 12.83
CA ARG A 50 -5.41 -10.20 12.71
C ARG A 50 -4.35 -9.14 13.06
N ARG A 51 -4.75 -7.86 13.21
CA ARG A 51 -3.84 -6.78 13.63
C ARG A 51 -3.70 -6.80 15.14
N THR A 52 -2.50 -7.04 15.62
CA THR A 52 -2.19 -6.97 17.05
C THR A 52 -2.14 -5.52 17.53
N SER A 53 -2.32 -5.30 18.82
CA SER A 53 -2.18 -3.96 19.43
C SER A 53 -0.79 -3.38 19.20
N GLU A 54 0.25 -4.20 19.35
CA GLU A 54 1.65 -3.81 19.15
C GLU A 54 1.88 -3.29 17.72
N ARG A 55 1.32 -3.98 16.72
CA ARG A 55 1.40 -3.53 15.32
C ARG A 55 0.68 -2.21 15.08
N VAL A 56 -0.47 -2.00 15.69
CA VAL A 56 -1.18 -0.72 15.58
C VAL A 56 -0.41 0.40 16.29
N MET A 57 0.20 0.11 17.44
CA MET A 57 1.07 1.08 18.13
C MET A 57 2.29 1.48 17.29
N GLU A 58 2.94 0.53 16.58
CA GLU A 58 4.03 0.85 15.63
C GLU A 58 3.54 1.79 14.52
N ILE A 59 2.37 1.51 13.90
CA ILE A 59 1.77 2.34 12.86
C ILE A 59 1.55 3.75 13.40
N GLN A 60 0.91 3.87 14.56
CA GLN A 60 0.59 5.14 15.17
C GLN A 60 1.85 5.93 15.59
N ALA A 61 2.89 5.25 16.07
CA ALA A 61 4.16 5.89 16.39
C ALA A 61 4.82 6.51 15.13
N VAL A 62 4.73 5.82 14.00
CA VAL A 62 5.22 6.35 12.71
C VAL A 62 4.39 7.52 12.22
N GLU A 63 3.05 7.44 12.31
CA GLU A 63 2.16 8.57 11.98
C GLU A 63 2.52 9.82 12.81
N GLN A 64 2.69 9.67 14.12
CA GLN A 64 3.06 10.76 15.01
C GLN A 64 4.47 11.33 14.71
N LEU A 65 5.44 10.48 14.39
CA LEU A 65 6.78 10.90 13.96
C LEU A 65 6.69 11.81 12.73
N PHE A 66 5.93 11.41 11.72
CA PHE A 66 5.80 12.19 10.49
C PHE A 66 5.04 13.50 10.69
N VAL A 67 4.03 13.51 11.56
CA VAL A 67 3.37 14.76 11.99
C VAL A 67 4.34 15.70 12.71
N ALA A 68 5.17 15.16 13.61
CA ALA A 68 6.21 15.94 14.30
C ALA A 68 7.28 16.47 13.31
N GLY A 69 7.54 15.75 12.21
CA GLY A 69 8.38 16.18 11.09
C GLY A 69 7.70 17.17 10.14
N ALA A 70 6.56 17.74 10.50
CA ALA A 70 5.75 18.66 9.70
C ALA A 70 5.32 18.11 8.33
N LEU A 71 5.11 16.80 8.24
CA LEU A 71 4.51 16.15 7.06
C LEU A 71 2.98 16.12 7.20
N PRO A 72 2.23 16.21 6.09
CA PRO A 72 0.78 16.24 6.11
C PRO A 72 0.17 14.83 6.28
N VAL A 73 0.62 14.11 7.29
CA VAL A 73 0.13 12.77 7.62
C VAL A 73 -1.13 12.89 8.47
N VAL A 74 -2.14 12.09 8.15
CA VAL A 74 -3.35 11.98 8.97
C VAL A 74 -3.11 10.93 10.05
N ALA A 75 -2.89 11.39 11.28
CA ALA A 75 -2.60 10.54 12.42
C ALA A 75 -3.81 10.35 13.34
N ALA A 76 -3.82 9.26 14.10
CA ALA A 76 -4.84 8.97 15.08
C ALA A 76 -4.90 10.06 16.18
N LEU A 77 -6.12 10.43 16.56
CA LEU A 77 -6.38 11.37 17.66
C LEU A 77 -6.16 10.69 19.01
N PRO A 78 -5.57 11.39 19.98
CA PRO A 78 -5.44 10.86 21.33
C PRO A 78 -6.79 10.84 22.05
N THR A 79 -7.02 9.81 22.85
CA THR A 79 -8.08 9.78 23.84
C THR A 79 -7.80 10.80 24.94
N ARG A 80 -8.77 11.02 25.82
CA ARG A 80 -8.59 11.91 26.99
C ARG A 80 -7.45 11.53 27.96
N ILE A 81 -6.98 10.27 27.86
CA ILE A 81 -5.87 9.75 28.69
C ILE A 81 -4.58 9.60 27.87
N GLY A 82 -4.57 10.01 26.61
CA GLY A 82 -3.40 10.05 25.73
C GLY A 82 -3.21 8.81 24.85
N ASP A 83 -4.00 7.77 25.00
CA ASP A 83 -3.93 6.60 24.12
C ASP A 83 -4.41 6.93 22.71
N LEU A 84 -3.74 6.39 21.68
CA LEU A 84 -4.11 6.61 20.27
C LEU A 84 -5.12 5.59 19.73
N SER A 85 -5.43 4.55 20.51
CA SER A 85 -6.39 3.53 20.16
C SER A 85 -6.99 2.87 21.39
N PHE A 86 -8.10 2.15 21.19
CA PHE A 86 -8.77 1.36 22.22
C PHE A 86 -9.27 0.03 21.64
N ARG A 87 -9.68 -0.91 22.49
CA ARG A 87 -10.28 -2.17 22.04
C ARG A 87 -11.78 -2.11 22.08
N TYR A 88 -12.42 -2.55 20.98
CA TYR A 88 -13.85 -2.74 20.89
C TYR A 88 -14.19 -4.05 20.19
N LYS A 89 -14.92 -4.94 20.86
CA LYS A 89 -15.31 -6.28 20.35
C LYS A 89 -14.15 -7.06 19.73
N GLY A 90 -12.98 -7.06 20.41
CA GLY A 90 -11.80 -7.75 19.97
C GLY A 90 -10.92 -6.99 18.95
N HIS A 91 -11.44 -5.93 18.34
CA HIS A 91 -10.72 -5.11 17.39
C HIS A 91 -9.97 -3.97 18.06
N VAL A 92 -8.77 -3.67 17.59
CA VAL A 92 -8.12 -2.38 17.87
C VAL A 92 -8.83 -1.31 17.05
N THR A 93 -9.20 -0.22 17.67
CA THR A 93 -10.02 0.85 17.06
C THR A 93 -9.38 2.21 17.35
N ALA A 94 -9.35 3.09 16.35
CA ALA A 94 -8.80 4.43 16.46
C ALA A 94 -9.70 5.45 15.77
N LEU A 95 -9.67 6.68 16.28
CA LEU A 95 -10.39 7.81 15.72
C LEU A 95 -9.38 8.77 15.07
N PHE A 96 -9.67 9.18 13.85
CA PHE A 96 -8.86 10.11 13.06
C PHE A 96 -9.65 11.38 12.75
N PRO A 97 -8.99 12.51 12.48
CA PRO A 97 -9.69 13.66 11.88
C PRO A 97 -10.24 13.24 10.51
N PHE A 98 -11.45 13.68 10.19
CA PHE A 98 -11.96 13.53 8.83
C PHE A 98 -11.36 14.64 7.97
N VAL A 99 -10.63 14.24 6.95
CA VAL A 99 -9.99 15.17 6.01
C VAL A 99 -10.63 15.07 4.64
N THR A 100 -10.60 16.15 3.89
CA THR A 100 -11.12 16.24 2.53
C THR A 100 -10.02 16.67 1.56
N GLY A 101 -10.17 16.30 0.32
CA GLY A 101 -9.24 16.69 -0.74
C GLY A 101 -9.64 16.01 -2.05
N LYS A 102 -9.02 16.45 -3.13
CA LYS A 102 -9.18 15.82 -4.44
C LYS A 102 -8.47 14.45 -4.41
N GLN A 103 -9.17 13.40 -4.78
CA GLN A 103 -8.61 12.07 -4.97
C GLN A 103 -8.63 11.73 -6.46
N TYR A 104 -7.58 11.12 -6.95
CA TYR A 104 -7.52 10.64 -8.31
C TYR A 104 -8.06 9.20 -8.39
N SER A 105 -8.96 8.96 -9.32
CA SER A 105 -9.48 7.61 -9.63
C SER A 105 -8.69 6.91 -10.74
N GLY A 106 -7.75 7.61 -11.37
CA GLY A 106 -6.91 7.15 -12.45
C GLY A 106 -5.53 7.82 -12.42
N ARG A 107 -4.96 8.08 -13.57
CA ARG A 107 -3.63 8.71 -13.69
C ARG A 107 -3.58 10.08 -13.01
N LEU A 108 -2.46 10.35 -12.37
CA LEU A 108 -2.17 11.67 -11.83
C LEU A 108 -1.95 12.69 -12.98
N SER A 109 -2.23 13.96 -12.71
CA SER A 109 -1.72 15.06 -13.52
C SER A 109 -0.20 15.19 -13.31
N ILE A 110 0.48 15.89 -14.23
CA ILE A 110 1.92 16.18 -14.10
C ILE A 110 2.23 16.91 -12.79
N PRO A 111 1.52 17.98 -12.39
CA PRO A 111 1.76 18.62 -11.10
C PRO A 111 1.52 17.71 -9.90
N ALA A 112 0.51 16.84 -9.95
CA ALA A 112 0.23 15.90 -8.87
C ALA A 112 1.32 14.83 -8.73
N ALA A 113 1.88 14.34 -9.85
CA ALA A 113 2.98 13.40 -9.84
C ALA A 113 4.27 14.05 -9.28
N ALA A 114 4.55 15.30 -9.66
CA ALA A 114 5.66 16.08 -9.09
C ALA A 114 5.52 16.23 -7.57
N SER A 115 4.35 16.66 -7.11
CA SER A 115 4.07 16.84 -5.68
C SER A 115 4.14 15.53 -4.91
N ALA A 116 3.68 14.42 -5.48
CA ALA A 116 3.80 13.10 -4.87
C ALA A 116 5.26 12.66 -4.74
N GLY A 117 6.11 12.91 -5.75
CA GLY A 117 7.54 12.61 -5.72
C GLY A 117 8.27 13.39 -4.62
N GLU A 118 8.08 14.70 -4.56
CA GLU A 118 8.65 15.56 -3.50
C GLU A 118 8.21 15.07 -2.11
N MET A 119 6.92 14.80 -1.93
CA MET A 119 6.40 14.41 -0.64
C MET A 119 6.92 13.05 -0.17
N LEU A 120 7.09 12.07 -1.07
CA LEU A 120 7.72 10.79 -0.72
C LEU A 120 9.19 10.98 -0.31
N ALA A 121 9.93 11.86 -1.01
CA ALA A 121 11.31 12.17 -0.64
C ALA A 121 11.41 12.77 0.77
N ARG A 122 10.53 13.71 1.10
CA ARG A 122 10.44 14.30 2.44
C ARG A 122 10.09 13.27 3.51
N LEU A 123 9.17 12.33 3.20
CA LEU A 123 8.81 11.23 4.09
C LEU A 123 10.03 10.34 4.37
N HIS A 124 10.80 9.97 3.35
CA HIS A 124 12.01 9.17 3.51
C HIS A 124 13.11 9.93 4.27
N LEU A 125 13.24 11.24 4.04
CA LEU A 125 14.23 12.06 4.76
C LEU A 125 13.92 12.11 6.27
N VAL A 126 12.67 12.31 6.66
CA VAL A 126 12.25 12.26 8.07
C VAL A 126 12.38 10.86 8.65
N GLY A 127 12.12 9.82 7.85
CA GLY A 127 12.15 8.41 8.26
C GLY A 127 13.55 7.78 8.30
N SER A 128 14.62 8.46 7.82
CA SER A 128 15.94 7.86 7.61
C SER A 128 16.55 7.23 8.87
N ASP A 129 16.47 7.91 10.01
CA ASP A 129 17.10 7.45 11.26
C ASP A 129 16.11 6.70 12.18
N HIS A 130 14.89 6.45 11.71
CA HIS A 130 13.79 5.97 12.53
C HIS A 130 13.30 4.56 12.16
N ALA A 131 14.04 3.84 11.34
CA ALA A 131 13.69 2.47 10.90
C ALA A 131 13.47 1.48 12.05
N HIS A 132 14.05 1.75 13.22
CA HIS A 132 13.94 0.93 14.43
C HIS A 132 12.55 0.97 15.10
N ILE A 133 11.71 1.97 14.76
CA ILE A 133 10.34 2.12 15.34
C ILE A 133 9.45 0.93 14.94
N VAL A 134 9.70 0.31 13.79
CA VAL A 134 8.91 -0.81 13.30
C VAL A 134 9.70 -2.11 13.42
N GLY A 135 9.08 -3.14 14.00
CA GLY A 135 9.66 -4.48 14.11
C GLY A 135 9.65 -5.26 12.79
N ARG A 136 8.97 -4.75 11.76
CA ARG A 136 8.90 -5.39 10.44
C ARG A 136 9.92 -4.77 9.49
N SER A 137 10.65 -5.64 8.79
CA SER A 137 11.53 -5.22 7.69
C SER A 137 11.12 -5.93 6.39
N LEU A 138 11.48 -5.32 5.25
CA LEU A 138 11.37 -6.02 3.98
C LEU A 138 12.25 -7.27 4.03
N THR A 139 11.61 -8.43 3.92
CA THR A 139 12.28 -9.72 4.02
C THR A 139 12.79 -10.16 2.66
N LYS A 140 13.82 -11.02 2.66
CA LYS A 140 14.23 -11.77 1.47
C LYS A 140 13.04 -12.58 0.94
N LEU A 141 12.90 -12.61 -0.37
CA LEU A 141 11.92 -13.47 -1.03
C LEU A 141 12.38 -14.93 -0.92
N ASP A 142 11.52 -15.77 -0.40
CA ASP A 142 11.80 -17.20 -0.18
C ASP A 142 11.03 -18.04 -1.20
N SER A 143 11.74 -18.51 -2.22
CA SER A 143 11.16 -19.29 -3.31
C SER A 143 10.55 -20.59 -2.82
N ALA A 144 11.20 -21.30 -1.89
CA ALA A 144 10.69 -22.57 -1.37
C ALA A 144 9.39 -22.38 -0.59
N LYS A 145 9.35 -21.36 0.26
CA LYS A 145 8.14 -21.00 1.01
C LYS A 145 7.01 -20.58 0.08
N PHE A 146 7.33 -19.81 -0.97
CA PHE A 146 6.35 -19.39 -1.97
C PHE A 146 5.76 -20.59 -2.70
N ILE A 147 6.62 -21.50 -3.25
CA ILE A 147 6.18 -22.67 -3.98
C ILE A 147 5.30 -23.55 -3.10
N LYS A 148 5.72 -23.85 -1.86
CA LYS A 148 4.89 -24.60 -0.91
C LYS A 148 3.52 -23.97 -0.68
N HIS A 149 3.44 -22.64 -0.59
CA HIS A 149 2.16 -21.94 -0.46
C HIS A 149 1.32 -22.04 -1.74
N ALA A 150 1.94 -21.91 -2.90
CA ALA A 150 1.28 -22.04 -4.20
C ALA A 150 0.71 -23.47 -4.40
N GLU A 151 1.48 -24.50 -4.07
CA GLU A 151 1.03 -25.90 -4.11
C GLU A 151 -0.17 -26.16 -3.20
N ALA A 152 -0.17 -25.56 -2.00
CA ALA A 152 -1.31 -25.67 -1.10
C ALA A 152 -2.59 -25.04 -1.68
N ILE A 153 -2.46 -23.93 -2.43
CA ILE A 153 -3.60 -23.33 -3.14
C ILE A 153 -4.05 -24.21 -4.29
N LEU A 154 -3.13 -24.78 -5.09
CA LEU A 154 -3.47 -25.71 -6.18
C LEU A 154 -4.25 -26.92 -5.65
N ALA A 155 -3.85 -27.48 -4.51
CA ALA A 155 -4.57 -28.57 -3.87
C ALA A 155 -6.02 -28.16 -3.52
N ARG A 156 -6.24 -26.96 -3.03
CA ARG A 156 -7.59 -26.43 -2.77
C ARG A 156 -8.42 -26.26 -4.04
N ILE A 157 -7.80 -25.79 -5.12
CA ILE A 157 -8.46 -25.69 -6.43
C ILE A 157 -8.88 -27.10 -6.91
N ASP A 158 -8.05 -28.12 -6.67
CA ASP A 158 -8.36 -29.50 -7.07
C ASP A 158 -9.51 -30.12 -6.27
N GLU A 159 -9.71 -29.72 -5.03
CA GLU A 159 -10.80 -30.17 -4.15
C GLU A 159 -12.18 -29.62 -4.56
N VAL A 160 -12.25 -28.61 -5.44
CA VAL A 160 -13.54 -28.03 -5.90
C VAL A 160 -14.23 -29.02 -6.84
N GLU A 161 -15.40 -29.53 -6.43
CA GLU A 161 -16.17 -30.53 -7.20
C GLU A 161 -16.77 -29.94 -8.48
N LEU A 162 -17.33 -28.73 -8.43
CA LEU A 162 -17.93 -28.02 -9.56
C LEU A 162 -17.03 -26.88 -10.01
N LYS A 163 -16.17 -27.15 -10.97
CA LYS A 163 -15.27 -26.12 -11.51
C LYS A 163 -16.02 -25.11 -12.36
N THR A 164 -15.72 -23.87 -12.13
CA THR A 164 -16.19 -22.71 -12.90
C THR A 164 -15.00 -22.12 -13.68
N PRO A 165 -15.21 -21.17 -14.61
CA PRO A 165 -14.11 -20.47 -15.27
C PRO A 165 -13.13 -19.78 -14.30
N TYR A 166 -13.53 -19.51 -13.05
CA TYR A 166 -12.66 -18.93 -12.05
C TYR A 166 -11.55 -19.92 -11.61
N GLU A 167 -11.87 -21.21 -11.43
CA GLU A 167 -10.88 -22.23 -11.04
C GLU A 167 -9.79 -22.39 -12.12
N ASP A 168 -10.17 -22.34 -13.39
CA ASP A 168 -9.21 -22.40 -14.50
C ASP A 168 -8.28 -21.18 -14.48
N LEU A 169 -8.84 -19.99 -14.29
CA LEU A 169 -8.09 -18.74 -14.20
C LEU A 169 -7.18 -18.68 -12.97
N ALA A 170 -7.69 -19.15 -11.82
CA ALA A 170 -6.92 -19.24 -10.58
C ALA A 170 -5.73 -20.18 -10.73
N ARG A 171 -5.92 -21.33 -11.39
CA ARG A 171 -4.84 -22.27 -11.71
C ARG A 171 -3.81 -21.64 -12.64
N GLU A 172 -4.25 -21.02 -13.75
CA GLU A 172 -3.37 -20.31 -14.67
C GLU A 172 -2.50 -19.29 -13.94
N PHE A 173 -3.11 -18.49 -13.06
CA PHE A 173 -2.40 -17.51 -12.26
C PHE A 173 -1.33 -18.12 -11.35
N VAL A 174 -1.67 -19.18 -10.62
CA VAL A 174 -0.73 -19.86 -9.71
C VAL A 174 0.41 -20.49 -10.49
N ASP A 175 0.11 -21.21 -11.57
CA ASP A 175 1.09 -21.88 -12.44
C ASP A 175 2.04 -20.87 -13.10
N LEU A 176 1.51 -19.74 -13.58
CA LEU A 176 2.33 -18.61 -14.07
C LEU A 176 3.34 -18.17 -13.03
N LYS A 177 2.90 -17.97 -11.78
CA LYS A 177 3.75 -17.51 -10.69
C LYS A 177 4.83 -18.54 -10.32
N ILE A 178 4.48 -19.83 -10.26
CA ILE A 178 5.45 -20.90 -10.01
C ILE A 178 6.52 -20.91 -11.11
N ARG A 179 6.13 -20.87 -12.39
CA ARG A 179 7.08 -20.81 -13.51
C ARG A 179 8.00 -19.60 -13.43
N LEU A 180 7.46 -18.43 -13.09
CA LEU A 180 8.26 -17.21 -12.96
C LEU A 180 9.26 -17.30 -11.80
N VAL A 181 8.88 -17.89 -10.67
CA VAL A 181 9.78 -18.10 -9.52
C VAL A 181 10.88 -19.12 -9.87
N GLN A 182 10.54 -20.21 -10.54
CA GLN A 182 11.49 -21.25 -10.91
C GLN A 182 12.50 -20.81 -12.00
N ASN A 183 12.03 -20.00 -12.95
CA ASN A 183 12.86 -19.56 -14.09
C ASN A 183 13.69 -18.29 -13.78
N ASN A 184 13.31 -17.55 -12.76
CA ASN A 184 14.03 -16.34 -12.38
C ASN A 184 14.98 -16.64 -11.22
N ASN A 185 16.26 -16.86 -11.52
CA ASN A 185 17.35 -16.79 -10.54
C ASN A 185 17.58 -15.36 -10.03
N ILE A 186 16.51 -14.56 -9.93
CA ILE A 186 16.62 -13.20 -9.41
C ILE A 186 16.70 -13.32 -7.90
N VAL A 187 17.90 -13.54 -7.42
CA VAL A 187 18.22 -13.34 -6.01
C VAL A 187 18.08 -11.85 -5.76
N TYR A 188 16.99 -11.46 -5.09
CA TYR A 188 16.95 -10.14 -4.50
C TYR A 188 17.92 -10.16 -3.30
N ASP A 189 19.08 -9.64 -3.53
CA ASP A 189 19.95 -9.24 -2.45
C ASP A 189 19.41 -7.90 -1.92
N SER A 190 19.01 -7.86 -0.65
CA SER A 190 18.55 -6.64 0.02
C SER A 190 19.63 -5.55 0.07
N GLY A 191 20.69 -5.71 -0.71
CA GLY A 191 21.80 -4.77 -0.86
C GLY A 191 22.69 -4.73 0.36
N HIS A 192 23.92 -4.59 0.09
CA HIS A 192 24.93 -4.31 1.08
C HIS A 192 24.59 -3.00 1.77
N GLY A 193 24.37 -3.06 3.07
CA GLY A 193 24.39 -1.86 3.85
C GLY A 193 23.07 -1.51 4.50
N ASP A 194 23.25 -0.90 5.57
CA ASP A 194 22.37 -0.45 6.61
C ASP A 194 21.40 0.67 6.20
N ASP A 195 21.08 0.80 4.92
CA ASP A 195 20.19 1.87 4.40
C ASP A 195 18.72 1.51 4.66
N LYS A 196 18.37 1.44 5.95
CA LYS A 196 17.02 1.17 6.41
C LYS A 196 16.29 2.46 6.70
N HIS A 197 15.29 2.74 5.87
CA HIS A 197 14.35 3.83 6.09
C HIS A 197 13.02 3.31 6.61
N LEU A 198 12.23 4.18 7.23
CA LEU A 198 10.81 3.94 7.36
C LEU A 198 10.16 4.13 5.99
N LEU A 199 9.45 3.10 5.54
CA LEU A 199 8.73 3.10 4.28
C LEU A 199 7.22 3.15 4.56
N HIS A 200 6.49 3.87 3.71
CA HIS A 200 5.04 3.81 3.72
C HIS A 200 4.53 2.39 3.40
N GLY A 201 5.18 1.73 2.45
CA GLY A 201 4.91 0.36 2.02
C GLY A 201 3.68 0.21 1.11
N ASP A 202 2.94 1.30 0.86
CA ASP A 202 1.75 1.34 0.00
C ASP A 202 1.51 2.76 -0.55
N TYR A 203 2.59 3.45 -0.96
CA TYR A 203 2.51 4.83 -1.41
C TYR A 203 1.95 4.89 -2.84
N HIS A 204 0.68 5.25 -2.96
CA HIS A 204 -0.02 5.37 -4.24
C HIS A 204 -1.08 6.48 -4.19
N HIS A 205 -1.58 6.90 -5.35
CA HIS A 205 -2.53 8.00 -5.47
C HIS A 205 -3.82 7.81 -4.66
N GLY A 206 -4.25 6.58 -4.39
CA GLY A 206 -5.42 6.28 -3.55
C GLY A 206 -5.20 6.60 -2.06
N ASN A 207 -3.94 6.70 -1.61
CA ASN A 207 -3.55 7.08 -0.25
C ASN A 207 -3.10 8.54 -0.14
N LEU A 208 -3.32 9.35 -1.19
CA LEU A 208 -2.98 10.76 -1.24
C LEU A 208 -4.22 11.62 -1.49
N LEU A 209 -4.36 12.70 -0.75
CA LEU A 209 -5.34 13.73 -1.05
C LEU A 209 -4.62 15.00 -1.51
N PHE A 210 -5.15 15.62 -2.54
CA PHE A 210 -4.58 16.78 -3.19
C PHE A 210 -5.47 18.01 -3.02
N ASN A 211 -4.87 19.19 -3.08
CA ASN A 211 -5.61 20.45 -3.19
C ASN A 211 -5.98 20.75 -4.66
N ASN A 212 -6.62 21.88 -4.87
CA ASN A 212 -7.02 22.33 -6.22
C ASN A 212 -5.84 22.68 -7.15
N GLN A 213 -4.62 22.84 -6.59
CA GLN A 213 -3.38 23.08 -7.32
C GLN A 213 -2.58 21.78 -7.52
N ASP A 214 -3.20 20.61 -7.27
CA ASP A 214 -2.58 19.30 -7.36
C ASP A 214 -1.37 19.07 -6.42
N CYS A 215 -1.29 19.84 -5.32
CA CYS A 215 -0.31 19.58 -4.27
C CYS A 215 -0.85 18.57 -3.26
N VAL A 216 -0.02 17.64 -2.80
CA VAL A 216 -0.38 16.69 -1.75
C VAL A 216 -0.68 17.43 -0.45
N MET A 217 -1.91 17.29 0.03
CA MET A 217 -2.39 17.87 1.29
C MET A 217 -2.39 16.89 2.45
N HIS A 218 -2.64 15.60 2.15
CA HIS A 218 -2.70 14.56 3.16
C HIS A 218 -2.15 13.25 2.63
N ILE A 219 -1.41 12.54 3.50
CA ILE A 219 -0.95 11.17 3.30
C ILE A 219 -1.72 10.29 4.28
N LEU A 220 -2.32 9.22 3.74
CA LEU A 220 -3.22 8.32 4.46
C LEU A 220 -2.62 6.91 4.53
N ASP A 221 -3.10 6.12 5.46
CA ASP A 221 -2.98 4.65 5.51
C ASP A 221 -1.56 4.08 5.60
N PHE A 222 -0.98 4.17 6.78
CA PHE A 222 0.32 3.57 7.14
C PHE A 222 0.25 2.09 7.57
N GLU A 223 -0.82 1.36 7.27
CA GLU A 223 -0.95 -0.04 7.70
C GLU A 223 0.17 -0.96 7.20
N ARG A 224 0.78 -0.61 6.08
CA ARG A 224 1.89 -1.37 5.48
C ARG A 224 3.27 -0.86 5.86
N VAL A 225 3.36 0.13 6.74
CA VAL A 225 4.66 0.68 7.18
C VAL A 225 5.65 -0.42 7.53
N VAL A 226 6.88 -0.28 7.07
CA VAL A 226 7.93 -1.31 7.20
C VAL A 226 9.30 -0.63 7.13
N SER A 227 10.35 -1.25 7.67
CA SER A 227 11.72 -0.79 7.44
C SER A 227 12.33 -1.45 6.21
N GLY A 228 13.09 -0.70 5.43
CA GLY A 228 13.75 -1.22 4.22
C GLY A 228 14.42 -0.16 3.38
N PRO A 229 14.98 -0.54 2.22
CA PRO A 229 15.56 0.41 1.30
C PRO A 229 14.48 1.32 0.70
N ARG A 230 14.70 2.63 0.75
CA ARG A 230 13.74 3.64 0.24
C ARG A 230 13.38 3.43 -1.24
N SER A 231 14.28 2.85 -2.01
CA SER A 231 14.04 2.52 -3.42
C SER A 231 12.85 1.56 -3.63
N ALA A 232 12.48 0.77 -2.62
CA ALA A 232 11.30 -0.09 -2.68
C ALA A 232 10.00 0.73 -2.69
N ASP A 233 9.90 1.77 -1.85
CA ASP A 233 8.74 2.68 -1.85
C ASP A 233 8.68 3.54 -3.12
N VAL A 234 9.85 4.01 -3.60
CA VAL A 234 9.93 4.73 -4.87
C VAL A 234 9.42 3.85 -6.02
N ALA A 235 9.80 2.57 -6.03
CA ALA A 235 9.33 1.62 -7.04
C ALA A 235 7.81 1.36 -6.95
N ILE A 236 7.27 1.22 -5.73
CA ILE A 236 5.81 1.12 -5.49
C ILE A 236 5.12 2.35 -6.07
N ALA A 237 5.59 3.55 -5.73
CA ALA A 237 5.01 4.80 -6.19
C ALA A 237 5.02 4.93 -7.71
N ILE A 238 6.18 4.73 -8.35
CA ILE A 238 6.32 4.79 -9.81
C ILE A 238 5.36 3.80 -10.48
N PHE A 239 5.28 2.58 -9.97
CA PHE A 239 4.39 1.58 -10.53
C PHE A 239 2.93 2.06 -10.48
N TYR A 240 2.44 2.48 -9.32
CA TYR A 240 1.05 2.88 -9.14
C TYR A 240 0.69 4.22 -9.80
N ILE A 241 1.66 5.11 -10.01
CA ILE A 241 1.46 6.40 -10.69
C ILE A 241 1.50 6.24 -12.20
N CYS A 242 2.37 5.37 -12.72
CA CYS A 242 2.58 5.20 -14.15
C CYS A 242 1.64 4.20 -14.82
N PHE A 243 1.04 3.29 -14.05
CA PHE A 243 -0.01 2.39 -14.49
C PHE A 243 -1.34 2.80 -13.88
N ASP A 244 -2.39 2.91 -14.67
CA ASP A 244 -3.75 3.05 -14.15
C ASP A 244 -4.27 1.70 -13.64
N ILE A 245 -3.98 1.42 -12.38
CA ILE A 245 -4.33 0.15 -11.75
C ILE A 245 -5.73 0.16 -11.16
N MET A 246 -6.21 1.35 -10.79
CA MET A 246 -7.45 1.50 -10.04
C MET A 246 -8.66 1.52 -10.96
N ASN A 247 -8.47 1.82 -12.24
CA ASN A 247 -9.55 1.85 -13.22
C ASN A 247 -9.82 0.43 -13.74
N LEU A 248 -10.61 -0.33 -12.97
CA LEU A 248 -10.90 -1.75 -13.28
C LEU A 248 -11.91 -1.94 -14.41
N VAL A 249 -12.52 -0.86 -14.90
CA VAL A 249 -13.61 -0.89 -15.90
C VAL A 249 -13.12 -0.58 -17.31
N ASP A 250 -12.12 0.29 -17.43
CA ASP A 250 -11.55 0.67 -18.73
C ASP A 250 -10.38 -0.24 -19.11
N GLU A 251 -10.15 -0.36 -20.43
CA GLU A 251 -8.95 -1.04 -20.94
C GLU A 251 -7.71 -0.45 -20.27
N ILE A 252 -6.90 -1.34 -19.68
CA ILE A 252 -5.64 -0.92 -19.09
C ILE A 252 -4.83 -0.29 -20.21
N ASP A 253 -4.46 0.98 -20.05
CA ASP A 253 -3.43 1.55 -20.89
C ASP A 253 -2.15 0.73 -20.68
N GLU A 254 -1.87 -0.14 -21.63
CA GLU A 254 -0.73 -1.06 -21.61
C GLU A 254 0.60 -0.32 -21.59
N ASN A 255 0.58 0.99 -21.88
CA ASN A 255 1.77 1.81 -21.97
C ASN A 255 2.14 2.39 -20.59
N PHE A 256 3.32 2.05 -20.14
CA PHE A 256 3.94 2.70 -18.97
C PHE A 256 4.20 4.18 -19.27
N SER A 257 3.68 5.08 -18.43
CA SER A 257 3.84 6.52 -18.62
C SER A 257 5.21 7.02 -18.14
N PHE A 258 6.20 7.02 -19.02
CA PHE A 258 7.54 7.53 -18.71
C PHE A 258 7.54 9.03 -18.36
N SER A 259 6.60 9.82 -18.89
CA SER A 259 6.51 11.24 -18.56
C SER A 259 6.13 11.47 -17.08
N LEU A 260 5.20 10.69 -16.56
CA LEU A 260 4.85 10.73 -15.13
C LEU A 260 6.00 10.22 -14.26
N ALA A 261 6.66 9.12 -14.66
CA ALA A 261 7.83 8.59 -13.95
C ALA A 261 8.97 9.60 -13.89
N LYS A 262 9.22 10.30 -15.01
CA LYS A 262 10.24 11.35 -15.10
C LYS A 262 9.95 12.46 -14.07
N VAL A 263 8.80 13.07 -14.15
CA VAL A 263 8.43 14.21 -13.28
C VAL A 263 8.43 13.81 -11.81
N PHE A 264 7.93 12.62 -11.48
CA PHE A 264 7.97 12.08 -10.12
C PHE A 264 9.42 11.94 -9.63
N LEU A 265 10.29 11.33 -10.43
CA LEU A 265 11.70 11.11 -10.07
C LEU A 265 12.48 12.41 -9.96
N GLU A 266 12.31 13.36 -10.89
CA GLU A 266 12.96 14.68 -10.84
C GLU A 266 12.59 15.41 -9.54
N SER A 267 11.30 15.40 -9.16
CA SER A 267 10.85 16.03 -7.92
C SER A 267 11.33 15.30 -6.67
N TYR A 268 11.38 13.98 -6.69
CA TYR A 268 11.95 13.18 -5.61
C TYR A 268 13.45 13.50 -5.42
N GLN A 269 14.21 13.47 -6.49
CA GLN A 269 15.66 13.71 -6.48
C GLN A 269 16.03 15.14 -6.08
N GLY A 270 15.18 16.12 -6.39
CA GLY A 270 15.36 17.51 -5.93
C GLY A 270 15.38 17.65 -4.41
N THR A 271 14.80 16.71 -3.69
CA THR A 271 14.75 16.68 -2.22
C THR A 271 15.68 15.63 -1.62
N TYR A 272 15.67 14.42 -2.16
CA TYR A 272 16.48 13.31 -1.65
C TYR A 272 17.03 12.47 -2.82
N PRO A 273 18.30 12.69 -3.22
CA PRO A 273 18.88 12.00 -4.38
C PRO A 273 18.81 10.48 -4.27
N ILE A 274 18.49 9.81 -5.38
CA ILE A 274 18.48 8.35 -5.51
C ILE A 274 19.37 7.97 -6.70
N THR A 275 20.24 6.96 -6.53
CA THR A 275 21.11 6.53 -7.63
C THR A 275 20.36 5.61 -8.61
N PRO A 276 20.82 5.53 -9.88
CA PRO A 276 20.27 4.60 -10.86
C PRO A 276 20.28 3.14 -10.37
N GLU A 277 21.31 2.74 -9.62
CA GLU A 277 21.46 1.39 -9.07
C GLU A 277 20.45 1.13 -7.94
N GLU A 278 20.23 2.12 -7.07
CA GLU A 278 19.17 2.03 -6.04
C GLU A 278 17.79 1.88 -6.68
N LEU A 279 17.50 2.71 -7.70
CA LEU A 279 16.25 2.66 -8.43
C LEU A 279 16.05 1.31 -9.11
N GLU A 280 17.07 0.80 -9.80
CA GLU A 280 17.01 -0.54 -10.42
C GLU A 280 16.75 -1.62 -9.38
N ARG A 281 17.46 -1.62 -8.25
CA ARG A 281 17.23 -2.58 -7.16
C ARG A 281 15.80 -2.51 -6.64
N GLY A 282 15.27 -1.32 -6.39
CA GLY A 282 13.90 -1.11 -5.95
C GLY A 282 12.87 -1.66 -6.93
N MET A 283 13.02 -1.34 -8.22
CA MET A 283 12.13 -1.82 -9.28
C MET A 283 12.17 -3.35 -9.44
N ARG A 284 13.36 -3.97 -9.40
CA ARG A 284 13.50 -5.43 -9.43
C ARG A 284 12.84 -6.07 -8.21
N TRP A 285 13.06 -5.52 -7.03
CA TRP A 285 12.42 -6.01 -5.81
C TRP A 285 10.89 -5.89 -5.91
N PHE A 286 10.36 -4.75 -6.33
CA PHE A 286 8.92 -4.55 -6.46
C PHE A 286 8.31 -5.55 -7.44
N MET A 287 8.93 -5.74 -8.59
CA MET A 287 8.48 -6.71 -9.58
C MET A 287 8.39 -8.13 -8.98
N LEU A 288 9.41 -8.56 -8.25
CA LEU A 288 9.38 -9.86 -7.60
C LEU A 288 8.33 -9.91 -6.48
N ALA A 289 8.42 -9.01 -5.51
CA ALA A 289 7.58 -9.06 -4.31
C ALA A 289 6.09 -8.87 -4.61
N ASN A 290 5.75 -7.96 -5.53
CA ASN A 290 4.36 -7.59 -5.80
C ASN A 290 3.76 -8.30 -7.01
N GLN A 291 4.57 -8.62 -8.02
CA GLN A 291 4.06 -9.20 -9.24
C GLN A 291 4.31 -10.71 -9.33
N VAL A 292 5.42 -11.21 -8.84
CA VAL A 292 5.77 -12.63 -8.93
C VAL A 292 5.38 -13.37 -7.65
N TYR A 293 5.86 -12.94 -6.50
CA TYR A 293 5.68 -13.64 -5.22
C TYR A 293 4.33 -13.37 -4.52
N THR A 294 3.37 -12.73 -5.17
CA THR A 294 2.04 -12.50 -4.59
C THR A 294 1.00 -13.45 -5.16
N LEU A 295 0.28 -14.12 -4.26
CA LEU A 295 -0.89 -14.96 -4.59
C LEU A 295 -2.16 -14.40 -3.92
N TRP A 296 -2.14 -13.11 -3.56
CA TRP A 296 -3.19 -12.52 -2.73
C TRP A 296 -4.62 -12.80 -3.19
N PRO A 297 -5.04 -12.64 -4.47
CA PRO A 297 -6.44 -12.89 -4.83
C PRO A 297 -6.87 -14.34 -4.53
N VAL A 298 -6.09 -15.31 -5.02
CA VAL A 298 -6.41 -16.73 -4.82
C VAL A 298 -6.23 -17.19 -3.37
N THR A 299 -5.29 -16.57 -2.62
CA THR A 299 -5.16 -16.80 -1.18
C THR A 299 -6.39 -16.28 -0.43
N ALA A 300 -6.90 -15.10 -0.79
CA ALA A 300 -8.12 -14.55 -0.21
C ALA A 300 -9.31 -15.48 -0.45
N HIS A 301 -9.50 -15.94 -1.67
CA HIS A 301 -10.57 -16.84 -2.07
C HIS A 301 -10.49 -18.20 -1.34
N TYR A 302 -9.41 -18.96 -1.54
CA TYR A 302 -9.35 -20.36 -1.09
C TYR A 302 -8.98 -20.57 0.37
N LEU A 303 -8.30 -19.60 0.99
CA LEU A 303 -7.87 -19.73 2.40
C LEU A 303 -8.62 -18.81 3.36
N HIS A 304 -9.36 -17.83 2.85
CA HIS A 304 -10.05 -16.84 3.68
C HIS A 304 -11.53 -16.65 3.32
N GLU A 305 -12.03 -17.39 2.33
CA GLU A 305 -13.41 -17.32 1.83
C GLU A 305 -13.83 -15.88 1.43
N ASP A 306 -12.86 -15.08 0.96
CA ASP A 306 -13.05 -13.70 0.55
C ASP A 306 -12.93 -13.57 -0.97
N THR A 307 -14.10 -13.48 -1.62
CA THR A 307 -14.22 -13.44 -3.09
C THR A 307 -14.14 -12.02 -3.67
N ARG A 308 -14.03 -10.99 -2.84
CA ARG A 308 -14.01 -9.59 -3.31
C ARG A 308 -12.86 -9.27 -4.26
N ALA A 309 -11.77 -10.03 -4.17
CA ALA A 309 -10.60 -9.87 -5.03
C ALA A 309 -10.64 -10.66 -6.35
N ASP A 310 -11.63 -11.51 -6.54
CA ASP A 310 -11.72 -12.41 -7.71
C ASP A 310 -11.79 -11.66 -9.03
N VAL A 311 -12.54 -10.56 -9.05
CA VAL A 311 -12.67 -9.66 -10.21
C VAL A 311 -11.33 -9.08 -10.69
N LEU A 312 -10.31 -9.07 -9.83
CA LEU A 312 -8.99 -8.54 -10.15
C LEU A 312 -8.08 -9.56 -10.88
N LEU A 313 -8.43 -10.84 -10.84
CA LEU A 313 -7.54 -11.93 -11.25
C LEU A 313 -7.12 -11.85 -12.73
N PRO A 314 -8.02 -11.65 -13.70
CA PRO A 314 -7.65 -11.53 -15.11
C PRO A 314 -6.63 -10.41 -15.34
N LYS A 315 -6.93 -9.22 -14.84
CA LYS A 315 -6.05 -8.04 -14.97
C LYS A 315 -4.70 -8.22 -14.25
N ARG A 316 -4.63 -9.03 -13.22
CA ARG A 316 -3.35 -9.36 -12.57
C ARG A 316 -2.48 -10.28 -13.39
N ILE A 317 -3.06 -11.22 -14.13
CA ILE A 317 -2.35 -12.09 -15.08
C ILE A 317 -1.77 -11.23 -16.22
N GLU A 318 -2.59 -10.43 -16.87
CA GLU A 318 -2.18 -9.52 -17.96
C GLU A 318 -1.04 -8.62 -17.52
N ARG A 319 -1.20 -7.95 -16.39
CA ARG A 319 -0.18 -7.05 -15.83
C ARG A 319 1.13 -7.78 -15.54
N CYS A 320 1.06 -8.95 -14.93
CA CYS A 320 2.24 -9.74 -14.62
C CYS A 320 3.01 -10.08 -15.91
N ASN A 321 2.30 -10.56 -16.94
CA ASN A 321 2.89 -10.88 -18.24
C ASN A 321 3.51 -9.62 -18.90
N TYR A 322 2.78 -8.50 -18.92
CA TYR A 322 3.29 -7.24 -19.48
C TYR A 322 4.59 -6.81 -18.82
N LEU A 323 4.61 -6.78 -17.48
CA LEU A 323 5.77 -6.30 -16.73
C LEU A 323 6.97 -7.23 -16.88
N VAL A 324 6.77 -8.54 -16.85
CA VAL A 324 7.85 -9.52 -17.07
C VAL A 324 8.47 -9.33 -18.45
N ASN A 325 7.64 -9.18 -19.50
CA ASN A 325 8.11 -9.02 -20.87
C ASN A 325 8.79 -7.67 -21.15
N ASN A 326 8.43 -6.62 -20.41
CA ASN A 326 8.92 -5.26 -20.64
C ASN A 326 9.90 -4.75 -19.56
N LEU A 327 10.24 -5.56 -18.56
CA LEU A 327 11.06 -5.13 -17.42
C LEU A 327 12.38 -4.49 -17.84
N ALA A 328 13.09 -5.08 -18.80
CA ALA A 328 14.37 -4.56 -19.26
C ALA A 328 14.25 -3.16 -19.89
N ASN A 329 13.20 -2.94 -20.68
CA ASN A 329 12.92 -1.65 -21.32
C ASN A 329 12.54 -0.59 -20.28
N ILE A 330 11.67 -0.95 -19.31
CA ILE A 330 11.25 -0.07 -18.22
C ILE A 330 12.47 0.33 -17.39
N LEU A 331 13.32 -0.63 -17.00
CA LEU A 331 14.53 -0.36 -16.21
C LEU A 331 15.53 0.52 -16.97
N GLY A 332 15.75 0.24 -18.27
CA GLY A 332 16.65 1.05 -19.09
C GLY A 332 16.22 2.51 -19.16
N SER A 333 14.93 2.75 -19.38
CA SER A 333 14.37 4.11 -19.43
C SER A 333 14.39 4.82 -18.07
N LEU A 334 14.07 4.13 -16.99
CA LEU A 334 14.12 4.70 -15.63
C LEU A 334 15.56 5.04 -15.20
N LYS A 335 16.53 4.21 -15.56
CA LYS A 335 17.95 4.52 -15.31
C LYS A 335 18.39 5.79 -16.04
N ALA A 336 18.00 5.95 -17.29
CA ALA A 336 18.29 7.18 -18.04
C ALA A 336 17.69 8.44 -17.38
N LEU A 337 16.50 8.30 -16.76
CA LEU A 337 15.87 9.39 -16.00
C LEU A 337 16.59 9.68 -14.66
N ALA A 338 17.18 8.69 -14.02
CA ALA A 338 17.89 8.88 -12.75
C ALA A 338 19.28 9.52 -12.91
N HIS A 339 19.76 9.68 -14.14
CA HIS A 339 21.00 10.41 -14.46
C HIS A 339 20.78 11.92 -14.72
N LEU A 340 19.52 12.37 -14.74
CA LEU A 340 19.15 13.78 -14.91
C LEU A 340 19.08 14.52 -13.58
#